data_73f2414d97a308ffc32162ec21d7e9be
#
_entry.id   73f2414d97a308ffc32162ec21d7e9be
#
_cell.length_a   1.000
_cell.length_b   1.000
_cell.length_c   1.000
_cell.angle_alpha   90.00
_cell.angle_beta   90.00
_cell.angle_gamma   90.00
#
_symmetry.space_group_name_H-M   'P 1'
#
loop_
_entity.id
_entity.type
_entity.pdbx_description
1 polymer ?
#
loop_
_entity_poly.entity_id
_entity_poly.type
_entity_poly.pdbx_seq_one_letter_code
_entity_poly.pdbx_strand_id
1 'polypeptide(L)'
;GEAKTASSLLNLSETVTKIQAAAARQCDPEGQAQLVGCHGQTLWHRPPENAETGELQPGASWQMLQAPLLAQLLKCPVIFDFRAADLALGGQGAPLVPKADAALLGRTKGWRALLNLGGIANLTLIPPDAGPDRLQPVRGWDCGPANSLIDLAMEQFSEGKESCDVGGRLAAAGQCDEALILRWLAEPYFQLSPPKSTGRE
;
A
#
# COMPACT_ATOMS: atom_id res chain seq x y z
N GLY A 1 -23.94 6.85 -3.70
CA GLY A 1 -23.76 6.38 -2.34
C GLY A 1 -24.20 7.44 -1.35
N GLU A 2 -24.77 7.05 -0.21
CA GLU A 2 -25.15 8.01 0.84
C GLU A 2 -23.94 8.80 1.34
N ALA A 3 -24.10 10.12 1.50
CA ALA A 3 -23.07 10.98 2.06
C ALA A 3 -22.79 10.55 3.51
N LYS A 4 -21.52 10.19 3.79
CA LYS A 4 -21.10 9.86 5.16
C LYS A 4 -21.00 11.14 5.98
N THR A 5 -21.69 11.17 7.11
CA THR A 5 -21.60 12.28 8.07
C THR A 5 -20.31 12.21 8.86
N ALA A 6 -19.83 13.34 9.40
CA ALA A 6 -18.67 13.36 10.30
C ALA A 6 -18.85 12.40 11.49
N SER A 7 -20.06 12.35 12.06
CA SER A 7 -20.40 11.42 13.15
C SER A 7 -20.24 9.95 12.72
N SER A 8 -20.72 9.58 11.52
CA SER A 8 -20.57 8.21 11.04
C SER A 8 -19.13 7.81 10.79
N LEU A 9 -18.28 8.75 10.31
CA LEU A 9 -16.85 8.52 10.14
C LEU A 9 -16.13 8.37 11.48
N LEU A 10 -16.47 9.18 12.47
CA LEU A 10 -15.91 9.05 13.83
C LEU A 10 -16.28 7.71 14.46
N ASN A 11 -17.54 7.29 14.37
CA ASN A 11 -18.00 5.99 14.90
C ASN A 11 -17.29 4.83 14.21
N LEU A 12 -17.09 4.91 12.89
CA LEU A 12 -16.36 3.91 12.14
C LEU A 12 -14.89 3.86 12.57
N SER A 13 -14.23 5.03 12.72
CA SER A 13 -12.86 5.13 13.21
C SER A 13 -12.68 4.52 14.60
N GLU A 14 -13.62 4.78 15.50
CA GLU A 14 -13.62 4.17 16.84
C GLU A 14 -13.76 2.65 16.77
N THR A 15 -14.68 2.16 15.93
CA THR A 15 -14.90 0.73 15.75
C THR A 15 -13.67 0.03 15.17
N VAL A 16 -13.07 0.57 14.13
CA VAL A 16 -11.83 0.05 13.53
C VAL A 16 -10.72 0.00 14.58
N THR A 17 -10.56 1.08 15.36
CA THR A 17 -9.53 1.16 16.41
C THR A 17 -9.74 0.08 17.49
N LYS A 18 -10.98 -0.14 17.92
CA LYS A 18 -11.30 -1.20 18.91
C LYS A 18 -11.02 -2.60 18.37
N ILE A 19 -11.32 -2.86 17.09
CA ILE A 19 -11.02 -4.14 16.43
C ILE A 19 -9.51 -4.35 16.36
N GLN A 20 -8.74 -3.32 15.98
CA GLN A 20 -7.28 -3.39 15.96
C GLN A 20 -6.69 -3.63 17.34
N ALA A 21 -7.22 -2.98 18.38
CA ALA A 21 -6.79 -3.23 19.76
C ALA A 21 -7.08 -4.66 20.22
N ALA A 22 -8.25 -5.21 19.85
CA ALA A 22 -8.59 -6.60 20.16
C ALA A 22 -7.65 -7.59 19.47
N ALA A 23 -7.35 -7.38 18.18
CA ALA A 23 -6.41 -8.20 17.43
C ALA A 23 -4.99 -8.13 18.02
N ALA A 24 -4.52 -6.92 18.36
CA ALA A 24 -3.21 -6.74 19.00
C ALA A 24 -3.09 -7.52 20.31
N ARG A 25 -4.12 -7.49 21.16
CA ARG A 25 -4.14 -8.27 22.41
C ARG A 25 -4.13 -9.78 22.18
N GLN A 26 -4.71 -10.27 21.08
CA GLN A 26 -4.65 -11.70 20.73
C GLN A 26 -3.23 -12.09 20.31
N CYS A 27 -2.51 -11.19 19.64
CA CYS A 27 -1.12 -11.43 19.23
C CYS A 27 -0.13 -11.29 20.40
N ASP A 28 -0.46 -10.48 21.40
CA ASP A 28 0.37 -10.21 22.59
C ASP A 28 -0.49 -10.35 23.86
N PRO A 29 -0.90 -11.59 24.22
CA PRO A 29 -1.78 -11.83 25.36
C PRO A 29 -1.13 -11.49 26.71
N GLU A 30 0.18 -11.49 26.79
CA GLU A 30 0.95 -11.17 28.00
C GLU A 30 1.28 -9.68 28.11
N GLY A 31 0.98 -8.87 27.07
CA GLY A 31 1.22 -7.43 27.08
C GLY A 31 2.71 -7.06 27.15
N GLN A 32 3.56 -7.80 26.45
CA GLN A 32 5.01 -7.59 26.42
C GLN A 32 5.44 -6.46 25.49
N ALA A 33 4.59 -6.05 24.56
CA ALA A 33 4.89 -4.99 23.63
C ALA A 33 5.05 -3.64 24.35
N GLN A 34 6.19 -3.01 24.15
CA GLN A 34 6.52 -1.69 24.72
C GLN A 34 6.15 -0.54 23.78
N LEU A 35 5.87 -0.85 22.54
CA LEU A 35 5.55 0.09 21.46
C LEU A 35 4.68 -0.59 20.41
N VAL A 36 3.70 0.13 19.89
CA VAL A 36 2.86 -0.33 18.76
C VAL A 36 3.00 0.62 17.59
N GLY A 37 3.35 0.08 16.43
CA GLY A 37 3.20 0.75 15.15
C GLY A 37 1.86 0.38 14.54
N CYS A 38 1.00 1.35 14.24
CA CYS A 38 -0.30 1.10 13.65
C CYS A 38 -0.52 1.96 12.40
N HIS A 39 -0.70 1.30 11.26
CA HIS A 39 -0.97 1.99 9.99
C HIS A 39 -2.39 2.59 9.94
N GLY A 40 -3.36 1.96 10.59
CA GLY A 40 -4.77 2.29 10.42
C GLY A 40 -5.33 1.74 9.11
N GLN A 41 -6.54 2.19 8.75
CA GLN A 41 -7.20 1.81 7.49
C GLN A 41 -7.20 2.99 6.53
N THR A 42 -6.56 2.83 5.38
CA THR A 42 -6.52 3.88 4.36
C THR A 42 -7.92 4.16 3.82
N LEU A 43 -8.35 5.41 3.93
CA LEU A 43 -9.57 5.92 3.30
C LEU A 43 -9.26 6.62 1.99
N TRP A 44 -8.16 7.36 1.97
CA TRP A 44 -7.75 8.16 0.82
C TRP A 44 -6.22 8.21 0.74
N HIS A 45 -5.70 8.17 -0.46
CA HIS A 45 -4.29 8.41 -0.72
C HIS A 45 -4.16 9.11 -2.07
N ARG A 46 -3.46 10.23 -2.07
CA ARG A 46 -3.08 10.96 -3.27
C ARG A 46 -1.59 11.25 -3.18
N PRO A 47 -0.76 10.72 -4.09
CA PRO A 47 0.65 11.07 -4.16
C PRO A 47 0.82 12.54 -4.57
N PRO A 48 2.02 13.14 -4.41
CA PRO A 48 2.34 14.44 -4.99
C PRO A 48 2.24 14.36 -6.52
N GLU A 49 1.61 15.35 -7.13
CA GLU A 49 1.41 15.44 -8.58
C GLU A 49 1.80 16.81 -9.09
N ASN A 50 2.30 16.88 -10.32
CA ASN A 50 2.45 18.15 -11.01
C ASN A 50 1.07 18.57 -11.55
N ALA A 51 0.54 19.66 -11.04
CA ALA A 51 -0.67 20.23 -11.57
C ALA A 51 -0.47 20.67 -13.05
N GLU A 52 -1.55 20.78 -13.82
CA GLU A 52 -1.52 21.30 -15.19
C GLU A 52 -0.89 22.71 -15.27
N THR A 53 -0.91 23.46 -14.18
CA THR A 53 -0.28 24.79 -14.00
C THR A 53 1.24 24.71 -13.86
N GLY A 54 1.83 23.54 -13.74
CA GLY A 54 3.26 23.34 -13.45
C GLY A 54 3.62 23.46 -11.97
N GLU A 55 2.66 23.74 -11.10
CA GLU A 55 2.88 23.75 -9.65
C GLU A 55 2.79 22.34 -9.08
N LEU A 56 3.67 22.01 -8.13
CA LEU A 56 3.61 20.74 -7.41
C LEU A 56 2.41 20.74 -6.46
N GLN A 57 1.42 19.89 -6.70
CA GLN A 57 0.35 19.66 -5.76
C GLN A 57 0.85 18.69 -4.66
N PRO A 58 0.87 19.10 -3.39
CA PRO A 58 1.30 18.23 -2.30
C PRO A 58 0.45 16.97 -2.21
N GLY A 59 1.09 15.86 -1.89
CA GLY A 59 0.39 14.61 -1.59
C GLY A 59 -0.42 14.73 -0.30
N ALA A 60 -1.47 13.91 -0.20
CA ALA A 60 -2.29 13.79 0.99
C ALA A 60 -2.69 12.35 1.22
N SER A 61 -2.71 11.93 2.46
CA SER A 61 -3.13 10.56 2.81
C SER A 61 -3.87 10.56 4.13
N TRP A 62 -4.95 9.79 4.19
CA TRP A 62 -5.76 9.67 5.40
C TRP A 62 -5.95 8.20 5.75
N GLN A 63 -5.40 7.83 6.89
CA GLN A 63 -5.59 6.52 7.51
C GLN A 63 -6.50 6.67 8.71
N MET A 64 -7.59 5.91 8.70
CA MET A 64 -8.57 5.89 9.79
C MET A 64 -7.99 5.17 11.00
N LEU A 65 -7.78 5.92 12.07
CA LEU A 65 -7.28 5.45 13.35
C LEU A 65 -7.52 6.52 14.41
N GLN A 66 -7.95 6.11 15.60
CA GLN A 66 -7.91 6.93 16.79
C GLN A 66 -6.71 6.51 17.66
N ALA A 67 -5.51 7.00 17.32
CA ALA A 67 -4.27 6.60 17.97
C ALA A 67 -4.25 6.82 19.50
N PRO A 68 -4.81 7.92 20.06
CA PRO A 68 -4.92 8.07 21.50
C PRO A 68 -5.80 7.00 22.16
N LEU A 69 -6.90 6.62 21.51
CA LEU A 69 -7.75 5.53 22.00
C LEU A 69 -7.01 4.19 21.94
N LEU A 70 -6.29 3.91 20.85
CA LEU A 70 -5.50 2.69 20.72
C LEU A 70 -4.43 2.60 21.83
N ALA A 71 -3.69 3.69 22.06
CA ALA A 71 -2.69 3.77 23.12
C ALA A 71 -3.31 3.52 24.51
N GLN A 72 -4.47 4.11 24.78
CA GLN A 72 -5.20 3.90 26.03
C GLN A 72 -5.67 2.45 26.19
N LEU A 73 -6.16 1.83 25.12
CA LEU A 73 -6.63 0.45 25.14
C LEU A 73 -5.48 -0.54 25.34
N LEU A 74 -4.33 -0.32 24.71
CA LEU A 74 -3.17 -1.22 24.77
C LEU A 74 -2.21 -0.89 25.92
N LYS A 75 -2.35 0.28 26.58
CA LYS A 75 -1.47 0.76 27.64
C LYS A 75 0.00 0.91 27.24
N CYS A 76 0.25 1.20 25.95
CA CYS A 76 1.58 1.45 25.44
C CYS A 76 1.58 2.59 24.39
N PRO A 77 2.74 3.21 24.12
CA PRO A 77 2.86 4.21 23.08
C PRO A 77 2.46 3.67 21.70
N VAL A 78 1.86 4.52 20.86
CA VAL A 78 1.48 4.19 19.47
C VAL A 78 2.17 5.15 18.51
N ILE A 79 2.89 4.60 17.55
CA ILE A 79 3.38 5.32 16.37
C ILE A 79 2.41 5.09 15.24
N PHE A 80 2.01 6.17 14.58
CA PHE A 80 1.01 6.13 13.51
C PHE A 80 1.30 7.21 12.45
N ASP A 81 0.45 7.29 11.44
CA ASP A 81 0.49 8.32 10.38
C ASP A 81 1.77 8.29 9.52
N PHE A 82 2.27 7.08 9.26
CA PHE A 82 3.51 6.85 8.52
C PHE A 82 3.48 7.47 7.11
N ARG A 83 2.33 7.44 6.42
CA ARG A 83 2.19 7.99 5.07
C ARG A 83 2.21 9.51 5.07
N ALA A 84 1.51 10.14 6.02
CA ALA A 84 1.53 11.59 6.16
C ALA A 84 2.93 12.09 6.52
N ALA A 85 3.66 11.35 7.35
CA ALA A 85 5.06 11.69 7.70
C ALA A 85 5.98 11.61 6.46
N ASP A 86 5.85 10.57 5.64
CA ASP A 86 6.63 10.44 4.40
C ASP A 86 6.31 11.55 3.40
N LEU A 87 5.01 11.85 3.21
CA LEU A 87 4.56 12.95 2.35
C LEU A 87 5.08 14.31 2.82
N ALA A 88 5.08 14.56 4.14
CA ALA A 88 5.60 15.79 4.73
C ALA A 88 7.11 15.97 4.50
N LEU A 89 7.84 14.87 4.31
CA LEU A 89 9.26 14.86 3.98
C LEU A 89 9.54 14.85 2.46
N GLY A 90 8.49 15.00 1.63
CA GLY A 90 8.61 15.05 0.17
C GLY A 90 8.58 13.67 -0.50
N GLY A 91 8.21 12.61 0.23
CA GLY A 91 8.02 11.27 -0.31
C GLY A 91 6.67 11.10 -1.02
N GLN A 92 6.41 9.88 -1.49
CA GLN A 92 5.18 9.51 -2.20
C GLN A 92 4.07 9.00 -1.24
N GLY A 93 4.40 8.73 0.02
CA GLY A 93 3.50 8.13 0.99
C GLY A 93 3.19 6.65 0.73
N ALA A 94 3.60 6.10 -0.40
CA ALA A 94 3.49 4.69 -0.79
C ALA A 94 4.53 4.33 -1.86
N PRO A 95 5.02 3.06 -1.88
CA PRO A 95 4.87 2.06 -0.83
C PRO A 95 5.69 2.37 0.44
N LEU A 96 5.27 1.88 1.61
CA LEU A 96 6.01 2.06 2.87
C LEU A 96 6.99 0.91 3.19
N VAL A 97 6.83 -0.22 2.51
CA VAL A 97 7.54 -1.48 2.82
C VAL A 97 9.03 -1.47 2.47
N PRO A 98 9.56 -0.65 1.52
CA PRO A 98 10.93 -0.80 1.02
C PRO A 98 12.02 -0.80 2.10
N LYS A 99 11.85 -0.01 3.16
CA LYS A 99 12.81 0.02 4.27
C LYS A 99 12.77 -1.25 5.12
N ALA A 100 11.58 -1.78 5.37
CA ALA A 100 11.41 -3.05 6.08
C ALA A 100 11.94 -4.22 5.24
N ASP A 101 11.63 -4.23 3.95
CA ASP A 101 12.14 -5.22 2.99
C ASP A 101 13.67 -5.23 2.97
N ALA A 102 14.29 -4.07 2.91
CA ALA A 102 15.74 -3.95 2.93
C ALA A 102 16.36 -4.43 4.25
N ALA A 103 15.72 -4.13 5.37
CA ALA A 103 16.18 -4.55 6.69
C ALA A 103 16.10 -6.07 6.89
N LEU A 104 15.01 -6.68 6.41
CA LEU A 104 14.73 -8.11 6.59
C LEU A 104 15.41 -8.99 5.54
N LEU A 105 15.44 -8.52 4.28
CA LEU A 105 15.80 -9.32 3.11
C LEU A 105 16.99 -8.76 2.33
N GLY A 106 17.63 -7.70 2.81
CA GLY A 106 18.87 -7.14 2.27
C GLY A 106 20.07 -8.07 2.47
N ARG A 107 21.28 -7.52 2.42
CA ARG A 107 22.55 -8.24 2.60
C ARG A 107 22.77 -9.34 1.57
N THR A 108 22.74 -8.97 0.31
CA THR A 108 22.94 -9.87 -0.81
C THR A 108 24.15 -9.42 -1.65
N LYS A 109 24.77 -10.37 -2.36
CA LYS A 109 25.93 -10.09 -3.23
C LYS A 109 25.56 -9.33 -4.50
N GLY A 110 24.27 -9.31 -4.87
CA GLY A 110 23.77 -8.63 -6.05
C GLY A 110 22.49 -7.83 -5.72
N TRP A 111 21.98 -7.15 -6.72
CA TRP A 111 20.68 -6.49 -6.62
C TRP A 111 19.58 -7.49 -6.31
N ARG A 112 18.65 -7.10 -5.44
CA ARG A 112 17.45 -7.88 -5.12
C ARG A 112 16.21 -7.07 -5.46
N ALA A 113 15.33 -7.69 -6.22
CA ALA A 113 14.00 -7.17 -6.48
C ALA A 113 12.95 -8.00 -5.72
N LEU A 114 12.11 -7.33 -4.93
CA LEU A 114 10.99 -7.94 -4.23
C LEU A 114 9.71 -7.44 -4.87
N LEU A 115 8.95 -8.32 -5.47
CA LEU A 115 7.67 -8.02 -6.09
C LEU A 115 6.55 -8.46 -5.15
N ASN A 116 5.72 -7.49 -4.73
CA ASN A 116 4.49 -7.75 -4.00
C ASN A 116 3.29 -7.66 -4.96
N LEU A 117 2.50 -8.73 -5.02
CA LEU A 117 1.29 -8.83 -5.85
C LEU A 117 0.06 -8.79 -4.94
N GLY A 118 -0.24 -7.61 -4.41
CA GLY A 118 -1.46 -7.31 -3.69
C GLY A 118 -2.57 -6.83 -4.62
N GLY A 119 -3.46 -5.97 -4.15
CA GLY A 119 -4.44 -5.28 -5.00
C GLY A 119 -3.75 -4.41 -6.04
N ILE A 120 -2.68 -3.72 -5.63
CA ILE A 120 -1.72 -3.00 -6.45
C ILE A 120 -0.40 -3.76 -6.38
N ALA A 121 0.26 -3.95 -7.52
CA ALA A 121 1.61 -4.51 -7.57
C ALA A 121 2.63 -3.43 -7.22
N ASN A 122 3.55 -3.74 -6.32
CA ASN A 122 4.67 -2.86 -6.02
C ASN A 122 6.00 -3.62 -6.00
N LEU A 123 7.07 -2.90 -6.29
CA LEU A 123 8.42 -3.43 -6.37
C LEU A 123 9.31 -2.69 -5.37
N THR A 124 10.10 -3.45 -4.60
CA THR A 124 11.23 -2.95 -3.84
C THR A 124 12.52 -3.40 -4.50
N LEU A 125 13.40 -2.46 -4.84
CA LEU A 125 14.73 -2.73 -5.39
C LEU A 125 15.78 -2.40 -4.34
N ILE A 126 16.51 -3.42 -3.90
CA ILE A 126 17.50 -3.36 -2.84
C ILE A 126 18.89 -3.50 -3.46
N PRO A 127 19.81 -2.56 -3.20
CA PRO A 127 21.19 -2.65 -3.69
C PRO A 127 21.95 -3.76 -2.97
N PRO A 128 23.07 -4.23 -3.56
CA PRO A 128 23.96 -5.18 -2.90
C PRO A 128 24.59 -4.59 -1.64
N ASP A 129 25.03 -5.45 -0.74
CA ASP A 129 25.73 -5.06 0.49
C ASP A 129 27.22 -4.75 0.26
N ALA A 130 27.76 -5.08 -0.91
CA ALA A 130 29.15 -4.86 -1.28
C ALA A 130 29.28 -4.45 -2.76
N GLY A 131 30.44 -3.92 -3.12
CA GLY A 131 30.72 -3.48 -4.48
C GLY A 131 30.34 -2.02 -4.75
N PRO A 132 30.42 -1.58 -6.03
CA PRO A 132 30.21 -0.18 -6.39
C PRO A 132 28.79 0.32 -6.12
N ASP A 133 27.79 -0.55 -6.19
CA ASP A 133 26.38 -0.20 -6.04
C ASP A 133 25.88 -0.19 -4.58
N ARG A 134 26.72 -0.58 -3.60
CA ARG A 134 26.32 -0.72 -2.20
C ARG A 134 25.73 0.54 -1.56
N LEU A 135 26.08 1.71 -2.09
CA LEU A 135 25.62 3.01 -1.58
C LEU A 135 24.40 3.54 -2.35
N GLN A 136 23.92 2.81 -3.33
CA GLN A 136 22.67 3.16 -4.01
C GLN A 136 21.50 3.12 -3.03
N PRO A 137 20.51 4.03 -3.17
CA PRO A 137 19.34 4.00 -2.30
C PRO A 137 18.47 2.78 -2.57
N VAL A 138 17.83 2.27 -1.52
CA VAL A 138 16.68 1.38 -1.66
C VAL A 138 15.56 2.16 -2.33
N ARG A 139 15.00 1.59 -3.40
CA ARG A 139 13.90 2.21 -4.16
C ARG A 139 12.66 1.35 -4.09
N GLY A 140 11.50 1.97 -4.00
CA GLY A 140 10.22 1.28 -4.08
C GLY A 140 9.22 2.12 -4.86
N TRP A 141 8.35 1.44 -5.61
CA TRP A 141 7.30 2.09 -6.38
C TRP A 141 6.17 1.14 -6.70
N ASP A 142 5.00 1.68 -7.00
CA ASP A 142 3.87 0.91 -7.51
C ASP A 142 4.07 0.63 -9.00
N CYS A 143 3.93 -0.63 -9.38
CA CYS A 143 4.08 -1.06 -10.77
C CYS A 143 2.79 -0.85 -11.57
N GLY A 144 1.64 -0.94 -10.89
CA GLY A 144 0.32 -0.82 -11.49
C GLY A 144 -0.69 -1.72 -10.79
N PRO A 145 -1.91 -1.83 -11.33
CA PRO A 145 -2.93 -2.71 -10.78
C PRO A 145 -2.50 -4.18 -10.84
N ALA A 146 -2.96 -4.96 -9.87
CA ALA A 146 -2.77 -6.41 -9.82
C ALA A 146 -4.09 -7.11 -9.49
N ASN A 147 -4.21 -7.73 -8.31
CA ASN A 147 -5.41 -8.49 -7.97
C ASN A 147 -6.69 -7.64 -7.98
N SER A 148 -6.61 -6.33 -7.70
CA SER A 148 -7.80 -5.48 -7.73
C SER A 148 -8.51 -5.45 -9.09
N LEU A 149 -7.78 -5.49 -10.21
CA LEU A 149 -8.39 -5.60 -11.54
C LEU A 149 -8.86 -7.01 -11.85
N ILE A 150 -8.12 -8.03 -11.41
CA ILE A 150 -8.51 -9.43 -11.59
C ILE A 150 -9.82 -9.70 -10.84
N ASP A 151 -9.91 -9.25 -9.59
CA ASP A 151 -11.08 -9.41 -8.74
C ASP A 151 -12.29 -8.66 -9.33
N LEU A 152 -12.09 -7.42 -9.79
CA LEU A 152 -13.14 -6.65 -10.46
C LEU A 152 -13.64 -7.35 -11.74
N ALA A 153 -12.73 -7.89 -12.54
CA ALA A 153 -13.10 -8.65 -13.73
C ALA A 153 -13.91 -9.90 -13.36
N MET A 154 -13.51 -10.60 -12.29
CA MET A 154 -14.24 -11.77 -11.80
C MET A 154 -15.63 -11.42 -11.30
N GLU A 155 -15.76 -10.35 -10.54
CA GLU A 155 -17.05 -9.87 -10.06
C GLU A 155 -17.98 -9.55 -11.23
N GLN A 156 -17.46 -8.89 -12.27
CA GLN A 156 -18.21 -8.53 -13.44
C GLN A 156 -18.56 -9.75 -14.31
N PHE A 157 -17.63 -10.66 -14.55
CA PHE A 157 -17.85 -11.88 -15.32
C PHE A 157 -18.83 -12.86 -14.65
N SER A 158 -18.79 -12.93 -13.32
CA SER A 158 -19.65 -13.82 -12.55
C SER A 158 -20.99 -13.20 -12.17
N GLU A 159 -21.30 -11.98 -12.63
CA GLU A 159 -22.48 -11.21 -12.22
C GLU A 159 -22.57 -11.06 -10.68
N GLY A 160 -21.43 -10.81 -10.03
CA GLY A 160 -21.33 -10.63 -8.59
C GLY A 160 -21.35 -11.93 -7.76
N LYS A 161 -21.26 -13.10 -8.40
CA LYS A 161 -21.29 -14.39 -7.69
C LYS A 161 -19.93 -14.79 -7.13
N GLU A 162 -18.85 -14.36 -7.75
CA GLU A 162 -17.47 -14.64 -7.34
C GLU A 162 -16.71 -13.32 -7.20
N SER A 163 -15.98 -13.12 -6.10
CA SER A 163 -15.21 -11.92 -5.81
C SER A 163 -13.74 -12.03 -6.22
N CYS A 164 -13.28 -13.20 -6.64
CA CYS A 164 -11.91 -13.44 -7.11
C CYS A 164 -11.84 -14.72 -7.94
N ASP A 165 -10.79 -14.87 -8.75
CA ASP A 165 -10.52 -16.12 -9.50
C ASP A 165 -9.84 -17.13 -8.58
N VAL A 166 -10.65 -17.95 -7.89
CA VAL A 166 -10.17 -18.93 -6.92
C VAL A 166 -9.24 -19.93 -7.59
N GLY A 167 -7.99 -19.96 -7.14
CA GLY A 167 -6.95 -20.84 -7.68
C GLY A 167 -6.46 -20.48 -9.08
N GLY A 168 -6.81 -19.30 -9.60
CA GLY A 168 -6.40 -18.87 -10.94
C GLY A 168 -7.02 -19.71 -12.06
N ARG A 169 -8.19 -20.28 -11.84
CA ARG A 169 -8.86 -21.25 -12.72
C ARG A 169 -9.21 -20.67 -14.09
N LEU A 170 -9.76 -19.46 -14.10
CA LEU A 170 -10.11 -18.79 -15.36
C LEU A 170 -8.88 -18.25 -16.06
N ALA A 171 -7.93 -17.69 -15.32
CA ALA A 171 -6.66 -17.23 -15.85
C ALA A 171 -5.90 -18.38 -16.55
N ALA A 172 -5.87 -19.56 -15.94
CA ALA A 172 -5.21 -20.75 -16.52
C ALA A 172 -5.91 -21.27 -17.78
N ALA A 173 -7.22 -21.07 -17.93
CA ALA A 173 -7.98 -21.47 -19.10
C ALA A 173 -7.97 -20.42 -20.23
N GLY A 174 -7.54 -19.20 -19.92
CA GLY A 174 -7.49 -18.09 -20.84
C GLY A 174 -6.29 -18.11 -21.78
N GLN A 175 -6.31 -17.20 -22.75
CA GLN A 175 -5.18 -16.94 -23.63
C GLN A 175 -4.75 -15.48 -23.46
N CYS A 176 -3.43 -15.27 -23.44
CA CYS A 176 -2.87 -13.93 -23.32
C CYS A 176 -3.09 -13.16 -24.63
N ASP A 177 -3.67 -11.96 -24.53
CA ASP A 177 -3.74 -11.00 -25.65
C ASP A 177 -2.56 -10.01 -25.54
N GLU A 178 -1.46 -10.35 -26.20
CA GLU A 178 -0.24 -9.54 -26.20
C GLU A 178 -0.48 -8.13 -26.77
N ALA A 179 -1.34 -7.98 -27.79
CA ALA A 179 -1.62 -6.68 -28.39
C ALA A 179 -2.37 -5.77 -27.40
N LEU A 180 -3.28 -6.32 -26.61
CA LEU A 180 -3.96 -5.61 -25.54
C LEU A 180 -2.99 -5.19 -24.44
N ILE A 181 -2.12 -6.07 -24.02
CA ILE A 181 -1.09 -5.78 -23.00
C ILE A 181 -0.17 -4.63 -23.46
N LEU A 182 0.29 -4.67 -24.69
CA LEU A 182 1.15 -3.60 -25.23
C LEU A 182 0.43 -2.25 -25.27
N ARG A 183 -0.87 -2.22 -25.58
CA ARG A 183 -1.68 -0.99 -25.50
C ARG A 183 -1.77 -0.47 -24.07
N TRP A 184 -2.03 -1.32 -23.09
CA TRP A 184 -2.10 -0.91 -21.68
C TRP A 184 -0.75 -0.41 -21.18
N LEU A 185 0.34 -1.08 -21.54
CA LEU A 185 1.69 -0.63 -21.15
C LEU A 185 2.08 0.71 -21.79
N ALA A 186 1.40 1.16 -22.83
CA ALA A 186 1.58 2.48 -23.42
C ALA A 186 0.88 3.61 -22.65
N GLU A 187 0.02 3.29 -21.68
CA GLU A 187 -0.65 4.29 -20.84
C GLU A 187 0.36 5.16 -20.08
N PRO A 188 0.06 6.46 -19.86
CA PRO A 188 0.99 7.42 -19.30
C PRO A 188 1.63 7.00 -17.97
N TYR A 189 0.86 6.34 -17.10
CA TYR A 189 1.37 5.87 -15.82
C TYR A 189 2.58 4.94 -15.97
N PHE A 190 2.54 4.01 -16.91
CA PHE A 190 3.63 3.04 -17.11
C PHE A 190 4.90 3.68 -17.67
N GLN A 191 4.77 4.86 -18.28
CA GLN A 191 5.91 5.62 -18.81
C GLN A 191 6.60 6.49 -17.75
N LEU A 192 5.98 6.68 -16.58
CA LEU A 192 6.58 7.44 -15.49
C LEU A 192 7.79 6.72 -14.91
N SER A 193 8.86 7.48 -14.65
CA SER A 193 10.04 6.97 -13.92
C SER A 193 9.75 6.83 -12.43
N PRO A 194 10.29 5.78 -11.76
CA PRO A 194 10.25 5.68 -10.31
C PRO A 194 11.04 6.82 -9.62
N PRO A 195 10.62 7.25 -8.39
CA PRO A 195 9.50 6.70 -7.62
C PRO A 195 8.14 7.16 -8.12
N LYS A 196 7.16 6.27 -8.10
CA LYS A 196 5.77 6.57 -8.44
C LYS A 196 4.83 5.73 -7.59
N SER A 197 3.64 6.24 -7.32
CA SER A 197 2.58 5.49 -6.66
C SER A 197 1.24 5.69 -7.38
N THR A 198 0.27 4.82 -7.11
CA THR A 198 -1.07 4.89 -7.68
C THR A 198 -2.11 4.52 -6.64
N GLY A 199 -3.35 4.92 -6.88
CA GLY A 199 -4.52 4.57 -6.10
C GLY A 199 -5.35 3.46 -6.73
N ARG A 200 -6.61 3.41 -6.34
CA ARG A 200 -7.63 2.51 -6.92
C ARG A 200 -8.61 3.27 -7.83
N GLU A 201 -8.29 4.51 -8.13
CA GLU A 201 -9.09 5.37 -9.01
C GLU A 201 -9.04 4.88 -10.48
#